data_8a722d12801f4f90b9a558c678e9ba23
#
_entry.id   8a722d12801f4f90b9a558c678e9ba23
#
_cell.length_a   1.000
_cell.length_b   1.000
_cell.length_c   1.000
_cell.angle_alpha   90.00
_cell.angle_beta   90.00
_cell.angle_gamma   90.00
#
_symmetry.space_group_name_H-M   'P 1'
#
loop_
_entity.id
_entity.type
_entity.pdbx_description
1 polymer ?
#
loop_
_entity_poly.entity_id
_entity_poly.type
_entity_poly.pdbx_seq_one_letter_code
_entity_poly.pdbx_strand_id
1 'polypeptide(L)'
;MSRTLFLSIIFIFLFQMLSSQDVVKVVTLESVDIQAVEDDFDTEAFIEKVKADTSFYMSFKALNFYPAKYRSWLKVFKRGEDEKGNVTRYAERFREEDLMWVEIIEEEVRGKIKKKGEYKYMTAEAWDEIFFPVTKQKVSMSMARDFEKERGLSSMERHRLEVKQMMFNPGIAVDGVPFVGKKMGVFDEDMIEYYDYSVYTSHYKDSIRCLVFDISAKPEFRDGKTVIKSLLTYFDQETFEVMQREINIQYYSLPLDFDIYIKVQNQKVKGILIPETIYYKGFFDLPFMKKEELEFLLYDFDYLF
;
A
#
# COMPACT_ATOMS: atom_id res chain seq x y z
N MET A 1 26.87 50.80 11.05
CA MET A 1 26.58 49.42 11.59
C MET A 1 27.82 48.59 11.41
N SER A 2 28.46 48.16 12.50
CA SER A 2 29.77 47.54 12.44
C SER A 2 29.69 46.08 11.97
N ARG A 3 30.69 45.63 11.21
CA ARG A 3 30.83 44.25 10.71
C ARG A 3 30.65 43.13 11.79
N THR A 4 30.95 43.49 13.04
CA THR A 4 30.78 42.64 14.19
C THR A 4 29.31 42.38 14.56
N LEU A 5 28.42 43.36 14.38
CA LEU A 5 27.01 43.18 14.67
C LEU A 5 26.32 42.27 13.64
N PHE A 6 26.78 42.30 12.40
CA PHE A 6 26.25 41.45 11.32
C PHE A 6 26.66 39.98 11.48
N LEU A 7 27.87 39.73 11.89
CA LEU A 7 28.37 38.38 12.20
C LEU A 7 27.68 37.76 13.42
N SER A 8 27.35 38.56 14.45
CA SER A 8 26.61 38.05 15.63
C SER A 8 25.19 37.67 15.29
N ILE A 9 24.52 38.39 14.40
CA ILE A 9 23.13 38.05 13.94
C ILE A 9 23.12 36.78 13.10
N ILE A 10 24.12 36.56 12.25
CA ILE A 10 24.25 35.31 11.46
C ILE A 10 24.53 34.10 12.37
N PHE A 11 25.33 34.29 13.44
CA PHE A 11 25.62 33.22 14.38
C PHE A 11 24.41 32.83 15.24
N ILE A 12 23.56 33.79 15.61
CA ILE A 12 22.30 33.53 16.34
C ILE A 12 21.27 32.80 15.42
N PHE A 13 21.22 33.14 14.12
CA PHE A 13 20.34 32.47 13.16
C PHE A 13 20.79 31.05 12.84
N LEU A 14 22.10 30.77 12.84
CA LEU A 14 22.65 29.43 12.65
C LEU A 14 22.44 28.53 13.89
N PHE A 15 22.36 29.11 15.09
CA PHE A 15 22.10 28.32 16.31
C PHE A 15 20.63 27.95 16.49
N GLN A 16 19.68 28.65 15.84
CA GLN A 16 18.27 28.29 15.87
C GLN A 16 17.88 27.17 14.86
N MET A 17 18.79 26.84 13.92
CA MET A 17 18.58 25.73 12.97
C MET A 17 19.02 24.36 13.51
N LEU A 18 19.61 24.31 14.72
CA LEU A 18 20.14 23.07 15.32
C LEU A 18 19.26 22.46 16.42
N SER A 19 18.04 22.93 16.58
CA SER A 19 17.11 22.43 17.61
C SER A 19 15.75 22.01 17.04
N SER A 20 15.73 21.38 15.88
CA SER A 20 14.63 20.51 15.50
C SER A 20 15.12 19.06 15.59
N GLN A 21 15.34 18.61 16.81
CA GLN A 21 15.13 17.20 17.10
C GLN A 21 13.61 17.02 17.09
N ASP A 22 13.07 16.42 16.03
CA ASP A 22 11.74 15.82 16.08
C ASP A 22 11.80 14.81 17.22
N VAL A 23 11.28 15.23 18.35
CA VAL A 23 10.94 14.32 19.44
C VAL A 23 9.84 13.48 18.86
N VAL A 24 10.17 12.26 18.43
CA VAL A 24 9.18 11.24 18.09
C VAL A 24 8.39 11.04 19.38
N LYS A 25 7.25 11.71 19.47
CA LYS A 25 6.30 11.53 20.55
C LYS A 25 5.83 10.08 20.45
N VAL A 26 6.18 9.28 21.44
CA VAL A 26 5.66 7.91 21.55
C VAL A 26 4.16 8.06 21.79
N VAL A 27 3.38 7.80 20.75
CA VAL A 27 1.92 7.81 20.84
C VAL A 27 1.51 6.47 21.44
N THR A 28 1.09 6.49 22.69
CA THR A 28 0.55 5.31 23.37
C THR A 28 -0.90 5.15 22.95
N LEU A 29 -1.27 4.02 22.38
CA LEU A 29 -2.66 3.66 22.12
C LEU A 29 -3.30 3.30 23.47
N GLU A 30 -4.10 4.20 24.01
CA GLU A 30 -4.70 4.05 25.36
C GLU A 30 -5.76 2.92 25.45
N SER A 31 -6.27 2.43 24.29
CA SER A 31 -7.27 1.38 24.26
C SER A 31 -7.06 0.43 23.08
N VAL A 32 -6.37 -0.68 23.31
CA VAL A 32 -6.38 -1.82 22.40
C VAL A 32 -7.18 -2.94 23.03
N ASP A 33 -8.25 -3.40 22.38
CA ASP A 33 -9.02 -4.55 22.84
C ASP A 33 -8.25 -5.84 22.55
N ILE A 34 -7.83 -6.54 23.61
CA ILE A 34 -7.03 -7.76 23.52
C ILE A 34 -7.96 -8.94 23.75
N GLN A 35 -8.21 -9.72 22.70
CA GLN A 35 -9.09 -10.88 22.73
C GLN A 35 -8.31 -12.16 22.45
N ALA A 36 -8.48 -13.18 23.31
CA ALA A 36 -7.90 -14.52 23.11
C ALA A 36 -6.37 -14.54 22.88
N VAL A 37 -5.63 -13.65 23.51
CA VAL A 37 -4.16 -13.61 23.59
C VAL A 37 -3.72 -14.09 24.97
N GLU A 38 -2.44 -14.42 25.14
CA GLU A 38 -1.90 -14.84 26.44
C GLU A 38 -2.01 -13.75 27.52
N ASP A 39 -2.17 -14.14 28.78
CA ASP A 39 -2.42 -13.19 29.90
C ASP A 39 -1.29 -12.16 30.12
N ASP A 40 -0.09 -12.42 29.59
CA ASP A 40 1.11 -11.56 29.68
C ASP A 40 1.42 -10.81 28.37
N PHE A 41 0.45 -10.64 27.49
CA PHE A 41 0.66 -9.98 26.19
C PHE A 41 1.02 -8.49 26.36
N ASP A 42 2.24 -8.15 25.90
CA ASP A 42 2.76 -6.78 25.90
C ASP A 42 2.25 -6.00 24.68
N THR A 43 1.17 -5.24 24.88
CA THR A 43 0.51 -4.45 23.84
C THR A 43 1.41 -3.35 23.29
N GLU A 44 2.19 -2.69 24.15
CA GLU A 44 3.06 -1.58 23.73
C GLU A 44 4.19 -2.10 22.83
N ALA A 45 4.87 -3.17 23.26
CA ALA A 45 5.87 -3.82 22.43
C ALA A 45 5.31 -4.36 21.11
N PHE A 46 4.07 -4.86 21.11
CA PHE A 46 3.39 -5.29 19.89
C PHE A 46 3.17 -4.13 18.92
N ILE A 47 2.62 -3.00 19.38
CA ILE A 47 2.36 -1.83 18.55
C ILE A 47 3.67 -1.26 17.98
N GLU A 48 4.74 -1.19 18.76
CA GLU A 48 6.05 -0.77 18.26
C GLU A 48 6.58 -1.71 17.17
N LYS A 49 6.40 -3.02 17.31
CA LYS A 49 6.73 -3.98 16.25
C LYS A 49 5.88 -3.77 14.99
N VAL A 50 4.57 -3.50 15.14
CA VAL A 50 3.69 -3.23 14.00
C VAL A 50 4.13 -1.98 13.24
N LYS A 51 4.46 -0.90 13.96
CA LYS A 51 4.96 0.34 13.35
C LYS A 51 6.32 0.16 12.65
N ALA A 52 7.17 -0.70 13.20
CA ALA A 52 8.50 -1.00 12.64
C ALA A 52 8.46 -2.08 11.55
N ASP A 53 7.32 -2.74 11.30
CA ASP A 53 7.24 -3.82 10.33
C ASP A 53 7.50 -3.35 8.92
N THR A 54 8.38 -4.05 8.24
CA THR A 54 8.69 -3.85 6.83
C THR A 54 8.45 -5.11 6.00
N SER A 55 8.03 -6.22 6.61
CA SER A 55 7.91 -7.51 5.95
C SER A 55 6.92 -7.47 4.79
N PHE A 56 5.80 -6.76 4.96
CA PHE A 56 4.79 -6.60 3.92
C PHE A 56 5.32 -5.81 2.70
N TYR A 57 6.05 -4.72 2.95
CA TYR A 57 6.70 -3.97 1.88
C TYR A 57 7.80 -4.79 1.20
N MET A 58 8.58 -5.54 1.98
CA MET A 58 9.63 -6.41 1.45
C MET A 58 9.07 -7.56 0.62
N SER A 59 7.89 -8.10 0.96
CA SER A 59 7.22 -9.11 0.13
C SER A 59 6.86 -8.58 -1.25
N PHE A 60 6.43 -7.32 -1.33
CA PHE A 60 6.19 -6.67 -2.61
C PHE A 60 7.48 -6.41 -3.40
N LYS A 61 8.58 -6.03 -2.73
CA LYS A 61 9.89 -5.95 -3.38
C LYS A 61 10.32 -7.30 -3.92
N ALA A 62 10.11 -8.37 -3.15
CA ALA A 62 10.37 -9.74 -3.59
C ALA A 62 9.53 -10.13 -4.81
N LEU A 63 8.25 -9.75 -4.85
CA LEU A 63 7.39 -9.92 -6.02
C LEU A 63 8.07 -9.37 -7.29
N ASN A 64 8.63 -8.18 -7.25
CA ASN A 64 9.25 -7.56 -8.41
C ASN A 64 10.69 -8.03 -8.67
N PHE A 65 11.34 -8.61 -7.66
CA PHE A 65 12.74 -9.03 -7.74
C PHE A 65 12.91 -10.44 -8.26
N TYR A 66 12.03 -11.38 -7.90
CA TYR A 66 12.18 -12.79 -8.31
C TYR A 66 11.44 -13.09 -9.61
N PRO A 67 12.07 -13.82 -10.55
CA PRO A 67 11.41 -14.32 -11.74
C PRO A 67 10.21 -15.20 -11.38
N ALA A 68 9.12 -15.09 -12.14
CA ALA A 68 7.93 -15.87 -11.91
C ALA A 68 7.05 -15.96 -13.14
N LYS A 69 6.30 -17.05 -13.28
CA LYS A 69 5.13 -17.12 -14.15
C LYS A 69 3.88 -16.86 -13.32
N TYR A 70 2.91 -16.13 -13.86
CA TYR A 70 1.70 -15.79 -13.12
C TYR A 70 0.54 -15.44 -14.05
N ARG A 71 -0.65 -15.48 -13.48
CA ARG A 71 -1.89 -15.13 -14.16
C ARG A 71 -2.50 -13.87 -13.59
N SER A 72 -3.28 -13.19 -14.41
CA SER A 72 -4.10 -12.07 -13.96
C SER A 72 -5.40 -11.99 -14.71
N TRP A 73 -6.36 -11.34 -14.08
CA TRP A 73 -7.49 -10.76 -14.77
C TRP A 73 -7.77 -9.34 -14.25
N LEU A 74 -8.23 -8.51 -15.16
CA LEU A 74 -8.71 -7.17 -14.89
C LEU A 74 -10.08 -7.03 -15.52
N LYS A 75 -11.06 -6.58 -14.74
CA LYS A 75 -12.45 -6.35 -15.18
C LYS A 75 -12.82 -4.90 -14.94
N VAL A 76 -13.55 -4.33 -15.87
CA VAL A 76 -14.10 -2.97 -15.74
C VAL A 76 -15.61 -3.04 -15.81
N PHE A 77 -16.27 -2.33 -14.89
CA PHE A 77 -17.71 -2.34 -14.72
C PHE A 77 -18.36 -1.02 -15.16
N LYS A 78 -19.67 -1.05 -15.38
CA LYS A 78 -20.52 0.10 -15.51
C LYS A 78 -21.29 0.25 -14.20
N ARG A 79 -20.88 1.18 -13.34
CA ARG A 79 -21.51 1.55 -12.08
C ARG A 79 -22.45 0.47 -11.51
N GLY A 80 -21.83 -0.53 -10.87
CA GLY A 80 -22.53 -1.52 -10.06
C GLY A 80 -23.17 -2.72 -10.76
N GLU A 81 -23.13 -2.87 -12.09
CA GLU A 81 -23.95 -3.91 -12.71
C GLU A 81 -23.25 -4.74 -13.79
N ASP A 82 -22.84 -4.13 -14.91
CA ASP A 82 -22.38 -4.90 -16.07
C ASP A 82 -20.87 -4.78 -16.31
N GLU A 83 -20.22 -5.90 -16.54
CA GLU A 83 -18.86 -5.94 -17.03
C GLU A 83 -18.79 -5.31 -18.43
N LYS A 84 -18.05 -4.20 -18.57
CA LYS A 84 -17.81 -3.53 -19.85
C LYS A 84 -16.75 -4.20 -20.68
N GLY A 85 -15.89 -4.94 -20.02
CA GLY A 85 -14.82 -5.67 -20.64
C GLY A 85 -13.78 -6.12 -19.62
N ASN A 86 -12.95 -7.04 -20.07
CA ASN A 86 -11.89 -7.63 -19.26
C ASN A 86 -10.62 -7.83 -20.09
N VAL A 87 -9.53 -8.01 -19.34
CA VAL A 87 -8.25 -8.49 -19.83
C VAL A 87 -7.82 -9.65 -18.97
N THR A 88 -7.51 -10.79 -19.57
CA THR A 88 -6.87 -11.90 -18.89
C THR A 88 -5.49 -12.10 -19.45
N ARG A 89 -4.52 -12.45 -18.60
CA ARG A 89 -3.13 -12.65 -19.00
C ARG A 89 -2.50 -13.85 -18.33
N TYR A 90 -1.59 -14.47 -19.07
CA TYR A 90 -0.53 -15.31 -18.58
C TYR A 90 0.79 -14.64 -18.95
N ALA A 91 1.65 -14.41 -17.99
CA ALA A 91 2.89 -13.65 -18.17
C ALA A 91 4.06 -14.31 -17.44
N GLU A 92 5.26 -14.01 -17.90
CA GLU A 92 6.50 -14.42 -17.29
C GLU A 92 7.35 -13.18 -16.97
N ARG A 93 7.81 -13.08 -15.74
CA ARG A 93 8.75 -12.07 -15.28
C ARG A 93 10.16 -12.62 -15.37
N PHE A 94 11.00 -11.85 -16.01
CA PHE A 94 12.43 -12.12 -16.16
C PHE A 94 13.25 -11.19 -15.31
N ARG A 95 14.43 -11.64 -14.92
CA ARG A 95 15.43 -10.82 -14.25
C ARG A 95 16.83 -11.15 -14.78
N GLU A 96 17.60 -10.11 -15.05
CA GLU A 96 19.01 -10.17 -15.40
C GLU A 96 19.75 -9.13 -14.55
N GLU A 97 20.61 -9.58 -13.62
CA GLU A 97 21.26 -8.73 -12.62
C GLU A 97 20.28 -7.88 -11.80
N ASP A 98 20.28 -6.55 -11.97
CA ASP A 98 19.37 -5.59 -11.31
C ASP A 98 18.25 -5.09 -12.24
N LEU A 99 18.09 -5.70 -13.41
CA LEU A 99 17.05 -5.37 -14.38
C LEU A 99 15.95 -6.43 -14.39
N MET A 100 14.71 -5.99 -14.40
CA MET A 100 13.50 -6.81 -14.49
C MET A 100 12.61 -6.32 -15.64
N TRP A 101 11.93 -7.25 -16.31
CA TRP A 101 10.88 -6.99 -17.29
C TRP A 101 9.88 -8.13 -17.31
N VAL A 102 8.74 -7.91 -17.95
CA VAL A 102 7.68 -8.90 -18.08
C VAL A 102 7.39 -9.14 -19.56
N GLU A 103 7.27 -10.40 -19.93
CA GLU A 103 6.79 -10.83 -21.24
C GLU A 103 5.38 -11.40 -21.08
N ILE A 104 4.44 -10.90 -21.88
CA ILE A 104 3.07 -11.39 -21.91
C ILE A 104 3.02 -12.57 -22.85
N ILE A 105 2.81 -13.79 -22.32
CA ILE A 105 2.77 -15.02 -23.08
C ILE A 105 1.40 -15.16 -23.78
N GLU A 106 0.33 -14.87 -23.04
CA GLU A 106 -1.05 -14.90 -23.54
C GLU A 106 -1.80 -13.68 -23.04
N GLU A 107 -2.55 -13.02 -23.92
CA GLU A 107 -3.48 -11.94 -23.56
C GLU A 107 -4.81 -12.15 -24.28
N GLU A 108 -5.90 -12.12 -23.55
CA GLU A 108 -7.25 -12.04 -24.13
C GLU A 108 -7.90 -10.74 -23.65
N VAL A 109 -8.37 -9.93 -24.60
CA VAL A 109 -9.08 -8.67 -24.33
C VAL A 109 -10.50 -8.79 -24.84
N ARG A 110 -11.47 -8.65 -23.93
CA ARG A 110 -12.91 -8.64 -24.27
C ARG A 110 -13.52 -7.27 -23.93
N GLY A 111 -14.49 -6.87 -24.75
CA GLY A 111 -15.23 -5.63 -24.55
C GLY A 111 -14.46 -4.37 -24.91
N LYS A 112 -14.83 -3.23 -24.29
CA LYS A 112 -14.35 -1.89 -24.69
C LYS A 112 -13.39 -1.29 -23.66
N ILE A 113 -12.40 -2.04 -23.21
CA ILE A 113 -11.44 -1.62 -22.19
C ILE A 113 -10.22 -0.87 -22.77
N LYS A 114 -9.80 -1.26 -24.00
CA LYS A 114 -8.71 -0.62 -24.73
C LYS A 114 -9.24 0.16 -25.96
N LYS A 115 -8.47 1.15 -26.43
CA LYS A 115 -8.66 1.86 -27.70
C LYS A 115 -7.30 2.08 -28.35
N LYS A 116 -7.09 1.57 -29.55
CA LYS A 116 -5.80 1.63 -30.27
C LYS A 116 -4.63 1.05 -29.46
N GLY A 117 -4.89 0.01 -28.64
CA GLY A 117 -3.87 -0.62 -27.78
C GLY A 117 -3.73 -0.02 -26.38
N GLU A 118 -4.17 1.22 -26.15
CA GLU A 118 -4.08 1.92 -24.87
C GLU A 118 -5.32 1.69 -24.00
N TYR A 119 -5.15 1.68 -22.68
CA TYR A 119 -6.27 1.60 -21.75
C TYR A 119 -7.10 2.89 -21.77
N LYS A 120 -8.41 2.75 -21.59
CA LYS A 120 -9.34 3.87 -21.46
C LYS A 120 -9.53 4.33 -20.01
N TYR A 121 -8.93 3.62 -19.08
CA TYR A 121 -9.10 3.75 -17.65
C TYR A 121 -7.72 3.93 -17.01
N MET A 122 -7.54 5.02 -16.28
CA MET A 122 -6.25 5.39 -15.69
C MET A 122 -5.76 4.34 -14.68
N THR A 123 -6.69 3.82 -13.86
CA THR A 123 -6.33 2.79 -12.88
C THR A 123 -5.89 1.50 -13.56
N ALA A 124 -6.54 1.10 -14.67
CA ALA A 124 -6.13 -0.06 -15.45
C ALA A 124 -4.74 0.10 -16.07
N GLU A 125 -4.42 1.30 -16.54
CA GLU A 125 -3.09 1.66 -17.05
C GLU A 125 -2.04 1.61 -15.95
N ALA A 126 -2.33 2.18 -14.77
CA ALA A 126 -1.42 2.15 -13.62
C ALA A 126 -1.13 0.70 -13.15
N TRP A 127 -2.14 -0.18 -13.12
CA TRP A 127 -1.95 -1.59 -12.81
C TRP A 127 -1.07 -2.30 -13.83
N ASP A 128 -1.28 -2.01 -15.11
CA ASP A 128 -0.48 -2.55 -16.19
C ASP A 128 1.01 -2.19 -16.02
N GLU A 129 1.29 -0.93 -15.80
CA GLU A 129 2.65 -0.43 -15.62
C GLU A 129 3.33 -0.94 -14.33
N ILE A 130 2.57 -1.18 -13.25
CA ILE A 130 3.11 -1.70 -11.99
C ILE A 130 3.44 -3.20 -12.10
N PHE A 131 2.56 -3.99 -12.70
CA PHE A 131 2.65 -5.45 -12.66
C PHE A 131 3.11 -6.10 -13.96
N PHE A 132 3.03 -5.37 -15.08
CA PHE A 132 3.43 -5.85 -16.41
C PHE A 132 4.39 -4.89 -17.14
N PRO A 133 5.47 -4.43 -16.49
CA PRO A 133 6.44 -3.57 -17.15
C PRO A 133 7.17 -4.34 -18.26
N VAL A 134 6.87 -4.03 -19.51
CA VAL A 134 7.51 -4.66 -20.70
C VAL A 134 8.91 -4.11 -20.97
N THR A 135 9.24 -2.94 -20.43
CA THR A 135 10.58 -2.34 -20.51
C THR A 135 11.42 -2.76 -19.33
N LYS A 136 12.73 -2.98 -19.54
CA LYS A 136 13.68 -3.30 -18.47
C LYS A 136 13.70 -2.18 -17.42
N GLN A 137 13.37 -2.51 -16.18
CA GLN A 137 13.35 -1.60 -15.03
C GLN A 137 14.34 -2.06 -13.97
N LYS A 138 15.02 -1.12 -13.31
CA LYS A 138 15.90 -1.45 -12.18
C LYS A 138 15.09 -1.89 -10.98
N VAL A 139 15.48 -3.01 -10.38
CA VAL A 139 14.89 -3.56 -9.16
C VAL A 139 15.97 -3.80 -8.11
N SER A 140 15.58 -3.72 -6.86
CA SER A 140 16.48 -3.93 -5.72
C SER A 140 15.69 -4.34 -4.49
N MET A 141 16.25 -5.23 -3.69
CA MET A 141 15.72 -5.55 -2.36
C MET A 141 16.07 -4.48 -1.31
N SER A 142 16.95 -3.53 -1.62
CA SER A 142 17.29 -2.43 -0.69
C SER A 142 16.14 -1.42 -0.59
N MET A 143 15.73 -1.07 0.64
CA MET A 143 14.72 -0.04 0.91
C MET A 143 15.27 1.38 0.70
N ALA A 144 16.56 1.59 0.88
CA ALA A 144 17.19 2.92 0.83
C ALA A 144 17.02 3.66 -0.50
N ARG A 145 16.82 2.93 -1.61
CA ARG A 145 16.67 3.52 -2.94
C ARG A 145 15.27 4.07 -3.24
N ASP A 146 14.27 3.68 -2.46
CA ASP A 146 12.87 4.01 -2.78
C ASP A 146 12.50 5.41 -2.24
N PHE A 147 13.20 5.88 -1.22
CA PHE A 147 12.96 7.18 -0.58
C PHE A 147 13.75 8.36 -1.21
N GLU A 148 14.75 8.08 -2.07
CA GLU A 148 15.60 9.14 -2.64
C GLU A 148 15.05 9.83 -3.89
N LYS A 149 13.95 9.36 -4.50
CA LYS A 149 13.54 9.73 -5.87
C LYS A 149 12.33 10.66 -6.01
N GLU A 150 11.81 11.28 -4.97
CA GLU A 150 10.56 12.07 -5.06
C GLU A 150 10.67 13.42 -5.79
N ARG A 151 11.87 13.92 -6.07
CA ARG A 151 12.05 15.21 -6.75
C ARG A 151 12.09 15.04 -8.27
N GLY A 152 11.10 15.61 -8.96
CA GLY A 152 11.08 15.69 -10.43
C GLY A 152 10.24 14.65 -11.15
N LEU A 153 9.38 13.91 -10.44
CA LEU A 153 8.46 12.93 -11.02
C LEU A 153 7.37 13.59 -11.87
N SER A 154 7.06 12.98 -13.00
CA SER A 154 5.87 13.31 -13.80
C SER A 154 4.58 13.04 -12.99
N SER A 155 3.46 13.61 -13.42
CA SER A 155 2.15 13.36 -12.77
C SER A 155 1.79 11.87 -12.72
N MET A 156 2.09 11.11 -13.76
CA MET A 156 1.83 9.67 -13.84
C MET A 156 2.75 8.86 -12.91
N GLU A 157 4.03 9.20 -12.84
CA GLU A 157 4.98 8.54 -11.93
C GLU A 157 4.61 8.79 -10.45
N ARG A 158 4.15 9.99 -10.13
CA ARG A 158 3.66 10.32 -8.80
C ARG A 158 2.41 9.49 -8.47
N HIS A 159 1.44 9.44 -9.36
CA HIS A 159 0.22 8.64 -9.15
C HIS A 159 0.53 7.15 -8.95
N ARG A 160 1.47 6.57 -9.71
CA ARG A 160 1.94 5.20 -9.49
C ARG A 160 2.57 4.98 -8.11
N LEU A 161 3.36 5.95 -7.65
CA LEU A 161 3.99 5.89 -6.33
C LEU A 161 2.92 5.94 -5.23
N GLU A 162 1.93 6.82 -5.34
CA GLU A 162 0.79 6.94 -4.41
C GLU A 162 -0.01 5.62 -4.34
N VAL A 163 -0.30 5.01 -5.48
CA VAL A 163 -0.98 3.69 -5.53
C VAL A 163 -0.13 2.62 -4.85
N LYS A 164 1.18 2.58 -5.11
CA LYS A 164 2.10 1.65 -4.43
C LYS A 164 2.14 1.89 -2.92
N GLN A 165 2.22 3.13 -2.47
CA GLN A 165 2.23 3.46 -1.04
C GLN A 165 0.93 3.03 -0.36
N MET A 166 -0.22 3.35 -0.95
CA MET A 166 -1.53 2.92 -0.41
C MET A 166 -1.65 1.39 -0.29
N MET A 167 -1.10 0.65 -1.25
CA MET A 167 -1.19 -0.81 -1.24
C MET A 167 -0.23 -1.49 -0.28
N PHE A 168 1.03 -1.02 -0.28
CA PHE A 168 2.13 -1.75 0.35
C PHE A 168 2.64 -1.12 1.64
N ASN A 169 2.20 0.10 1.95
CA ASN A 169 2.49 0.77 3.21
C ASN A 169 1.25 1.48 3.78
N PRO A 170 0.13 0.76 3.96
CA PRO A 170 -1.11 1.35 4.45
C PRO A 170 -0.99 1.74 5.91
N GLY A 171 -1.73 2.77 6.29
CA GLY A 171 -1.74 3.28 7.67
C GLY A 171 -0.69 4.35 7.94
N ILE A 172 0.13 4.70 6.96
CA ILE A 172 1.06 5.83 7.00
C ILE A 172 0.49 6.99 6.19
N ALA A 173 0.62 8.21 6.70
CA ALA A 173 0.22 9.42 5.96
C ALA A 173 0.96 9.50 4.62
N VAL A 174 0.24 9.86 3.55
CA VAL A 174 0.79 10.00 2.20
C VAL A 174 0.85 11.47 1.85
N ASP A 175 2.05 12.00 1.72
CA ASP A 175 2.25 13.39 1.30
C ASP A 175 1.85 13.60 -0.16
N GLY A 176 1.26 14.75 -0.44
CA GLY A 176 0.90 15.15 -1.82
C GLY A 176 -0.50 14.75 -2.29
N VAL A 177 -1.24 13.93 -1.54
CA VAL A 177 -2.65 13.62 -1.85
C VAL A 177 -3.56 14.61 -1.13
N PRO A 178 -4.13 15.61 -1.84
CA PRO A 178 -4.96 16.63 -1.21
C PRO A 178 -6.17 16.00 -0.50
N PHE A 179 -6.54 16.56 0.67
CA PHE A 179 -7.71 16.21 1.48
C PHE A 179 -7.67 14.84 2.18
N VAL A 180 -6.92 13.87 1.68
CA VAL A 180 -6.95 12.49 2.19
C VAL A 180 -5.61 12.00 2.75
N GLY A 181 -4.48 12.52 2.26
CA GLY A 181 -3.15 12.00 2.59
C GLY A 181 -2.87 11.92 4.09
N LYS A 182 -3.14 12.99 4.85
CA LYS A 182 -2.98 12.99 6.31
C LYS A 182 -3.93 12.04 7.04
N LYS A 183 -5.13 11.79 6.47
CA LYS A 183 -6.12 10.89 7.05
C LYS A 183 -5.81 9.41 6.83
N MET A 184 -4.71 9.11 6.13
CA MET A 184 -4.22 7.73 5.97
C MET A 184 -3.38 7.25 7.15
N GLY A 185 -2.85 8.16 7.99
CA GLY A 185 -1.99 7.81 9.12
C GLY A 185 -2.78 7.34 10.33
N VAL A 186 -3.16 6.06 10.38
CA VAL A 186 -3.98 5.50 11.47
C VAL A 186 -3.29 5.52 12.84
N PHE A 187 -1.97 5.73 12.89
CA PHE A 187 -1.18 5.83 14.13
C PHE A 187 -0.81 7.28 14.48
N ASP A 188 -1.22 8.26 13.67
CA ASP A 188 -0.91 9.66 13.91
C ASP A 188 -1.74 10.21 15.07
N GLU A 189 -1.15 11.10 15.89
CA GLU A 189 -1.79 11.64 17.12
C GLU A 189 -3.19 12.21 16.89
N ASP A 190 -3.39 12.87 15.76
CA ASP A 190 -4.66 13.51 15.38
C ASP A 190 -5.67 12.53 14.76
N MET A 191 -5.28 11.28 14.54
CA MET A 191 -6.12 10.25 13.93
C MET A 191 -6.50 9.10 14.88
N ILE A 192 -5.69 8.85 15.92
CA ILE A 192 -5.87 7.71 16.84
C ILE A 192 -7.26 7.67 17.46
N GLU A 193 -7.81 8.82 17.87
CA GLU A 193 -9.12 8.90 18.52
C GLU A 193 -10.29 8.41 17.64
N TYR A 194 -10.09 8.37 16.33
CA TYR A 194 -11.12 7.99 15.35
C TYR A 194 -11.20 6.49 15.08
N TYR A 195 -10.27 5.70 15.63
CA TYR A 195 -10.18 4.27 15.38
C TYR A 195 -10.36 3.42 16.64
N ASP A 196 -10.93 2.25 16.46
CA ASP A 196 -10.87 1.13 17.39
C ASP A 196 -9.73 0.18 16.93
N TYR A 197 -8.98 -0.34 17.90
CA TYR A 197 -7.87 -1.26 17.69
C TYR A 197 -8.13 -2.54 18.45
N SER A 198 -7.98 -3.70 17.80
CA SER A 198 -8.07 -4.98 18.48
C SER A 198 -7.00 -5.95 18.05
N VAL A 199 -6.56 -6.82 18.98
CA VAL A 199 -5.60 -7.90 18.74
C VAL A 199 -6.21 -9.20 19.20
N TYR A 200 -6.15 -10.22 18.33
CA TYR A 200 -6.60 -11.56 18.65
C TYR A 200 -5.80 -12.63 17.90
N THR A 201 -5.89 -13.89 18.34
CA THR A 201 -5.26 -15.00 17.65
C THR A 201 -6.20 -15.62 16.62
N SER A 202 -5.66 -16.00 15.47
CA SER A 202 -6.36 -16.71 14.41
C SER A 202 -5.38 -17.61 13.64
N HIS A 203 -5.87 -18.27 12.60
CA HIS A 203 -5.04 -19.06 11.70
C HIS A 203 -5.12 -18.49 10.28
N TYR A 204 -3.96 -18.42 9.62
CA TYR A 204 -3.87 -18.17 8.21
C TYR A 204 -3.81 -19.53 7.48
N LYS A 205 -4.75 -19.74 6.53
CA LYS A 205 -4.90 -21.00 5.77
C LYS A 205 -4.92 -22.27 6.65
N ASP A 206 -5.60 -22.18 7.80
CA ASP A 206 -5.78 -23.27 8.78
C ASP A 206 -4.49 -23.88 9.36
N SER A 207 -3.32 -23.35 9.01
CA SER A 207 -2.03 -23.94 9.39
C SER A 207 -1.08 -23.00 10.13
N ILE A 208 -1.03 -21.71 9.77
CA ILE A 208 -0.12 -20.74 10.36
C ILE A 208 -0.86 -19.98 11.46
N ARG A 209 -0.41 -20.12 12.71
CA ARG A 209 -0.96 -19.35 13.83
C ARG A 209 -0.53 -17.90 13.72
N CYS A 210 -1.49 -16.98 13.75
CA CYS A 210 -1.27 -15.57 13.56
C CYS A 210 -1.81 -14.74 14.73
N LEU A 211 -1.13 -13.63 15.02
CA LEU A 211 -1.71 -12.47 15.69
C LEU A 211 -2.40 -11.62 14.64
N VAL A 212 -3.69 -11.39 14.83
CA VAL A 212 -4.47 -10.54 13.94
C VAL A 212 -4.62 -9.18 14.58
N PHE A 213 -4.18 -8.15 13.87
CA PHE A 213 -4.37 -6.76 14.26
C PHE A 213 -5.45 -6.15 13.38
N ASP A 214 -6.54 -5.76 14.00
CA ASP A 214 -7.69 -5.15 13.36
C ASP A 214 -7.81 -3.68 13.80
N ILE A 215 -7.77 -2.79 12.83
CA ILE A 215 -7.98 -1.35 13.00
C ILE A 215 -9.25 -1.00 12.24
N SER A 216 -10.24 -0.47 12.93
CA SER A 216 -11.55 -0.12 12.36
C SER A 216 -11.92 1.32 12.70
N ALA A 217 -12.34 2.10 11.70
CA ALA A 217 -12.87 3.43 11.96
C ALA A 217 -14.16 3.36 12.76
N LYS A 218 -14.24 4.11 13.86
CA LYS A 218 -15.44 4.22 14.68
C LYS A 218 -16.63 4.72 13.83
N PRO A 219 -17.83 4.18 14.00
CA PRO A 219 -18.99 4.49 13.17
C PRO A 219 -19.27 5.99 13.01
N GLU A 220 -19.12 6.77 14.09
CA GLU A 220 -19.36 8.22 14.13
C GLU A 220 -18.34 9.05 13.36
N PHE A 221 -17.19 8.47 13.00
CA PHE A 221 -16.10 9.16 12.28
C PHE A 221 -15.91 8.65 10.83
N ARG A 222 -16.79 7.76 10.36
CA ARG A 222 -16.69 7.21 8.99
C ARG A 222 -17.01 8.25 7.91
N ASP A 223 -17.83 9.24 8.22
CA ASP A 223 -18.24 10.26 7.27
C ASP A 223 -17.23 11.42 7.20
N GLY A 224 -16.27 11.32 6.28
CA GLY A 224 -15.32 12.38 5.95
C GLY A 224 -14.18 12.63 6.95
N LYS A 225 -14.24 12.09 8.18
CA LYS A 225 -13.16 12.20 9.17
C LYS A 225 -12.05 11.21 8.91
N THR A 226 -12.38 9.95 8.64
CA THR A 226 -11.45 8.88 8.34
C THR A 226 -11.48 8.53 6.85
N VAL A 227 -10.39 8.03 6.33
CA VAL A 227 -10.25 7.51 4.95
C VAL A 227 -10.08 6.00 4.98
N ILE A 228 -9.21 5.46 5.81
CA ILE A 228 -9.14 4.02 6.08
C ILE A 228 -10.35 3.64 6.93
N LYS A 229 -11.20 2.74 6.42
CA LYS A 229 -12.36 2.22 7.15
C LYS A 229 -12.04 0.99 7.95
N SER A 230 -11.18 0.14 7.41
CA SER A 230 -10.60 -1.00 8.11
C SER A 230 -9.22 -1.35 7.56
N LEU A 231 -8.35 -1.81 8.44
CA LEU A 231 -7.04 -2.35 8.12
C LEU A 231 -6.84 -3.61 8.96
N LEU A 232 -6.92 -4.78 8.33
CA LEU A 232 -6.78 -6.08 8.98
C LEU A 232 -5.46 -6.71 8.56
N THR A 233 -4.61 -7.03 9.53
CA THR A 233 -3.28 -7.60 9.29
C THR A 233 -3.06 -8.87 10.08
N TYR A 234 -2.64 -9.94 9.41
CA TYR A 234 -2.27 -11.23 9.99
C TYR A 234 -0.75 -11.31 10.10
N PHE A 235 -0.23 -11.30 11.31
CA PHE A 235 1.19 -11.49 11.59
C PHE A 235 1.44 -12.95 12.00
N ASP A 236 2.35 -13.63 11.32
CA ASP A 236 2.84 -14.95 11.75
C ASP A 236 3.36 -14.84 13.19
N GLN A 237 2.85 -15.64 14.11
CA GLN A 237 3.17 -15.53 15.54
C GLN A 237 4.64 -15.83 15.84
N GLU A 238 5.30 -16.66 15.03
CA GLU A 238 6.70 -17.06 15.24
C GLU A 238 7.68 -16.05 14.65
N THR A 239 7.40 -15.56 13.42
CA THR A 239 8.35 -14.70 12.68
C THR A 239 7.95 -13.23 12.65
N PHE A 240 6.72 -12.92 13.01
CA PHE A 240 6.10 -11.59 12.90
C PHE A 240 5.99 -11.05 11.47
N GLU A 241 6.14 -11.89 10.47
CA GLU A 241 5.97 -11.51 9.07
C GLU A 241 4.48 -11.43 8.69
N VAL A 242 4.12 -10.47 7.84
CA VAL A 242 2.74 -10.26 7.42
C VAL A 242 2.31 -11.31 6.40
N MET A 243 1.46 -12.24 6.82
CA MET A 243 0.90 -13.29 5.97
C MET A 243 -0.27 -12.82 5.12
N GLN A 244 -1.10 -11.90 5.65
CA GLN A 244 -2.22 -11.31 4.92
C GLN A 244 -2.47 -9.88 5.39
N ARG A 245 -2.88 -9.03 4.45
CA ARG A 245 -3.38 -7.69 4.76
C ARG A 245 -4.60 -7.38 3.91
N GLU A 246 -5.65 -6.88 4.56
CA GLU A 246 -6.86 -6.38 3.93
C GLU A 246 -7.06 -4.91 4.30
N ILE A 247 -7.38 -4.08 3.31
CA ILE A 247 -7.54 -2.64 3.50
C ILE A 247 -8.82 -2.21 2.82
N ASN A 248 -9.64 -1.46 3.54
CA ASN A 248 -10.80 -0.76 2.99
C ASN A 248 -10.59 0.74 3.15
N ILE A 249 -10.53 1.45 2.02
CA ILE A 249 -10.29 2.88 1.93
C ILE A 249 -11.49 3.52 1.24
N GLN A 250 -12.18 4.46 1.93
CA GLN A 250 -13.36 5.12 1.38
C GLN A 250 -13.31 6.62 1.68
N TYR A 251 -13.66 7.42 0.70
CA TYR A 251 -13.84 8.85 0.88
C TYR A 251 -14.94 9.34 -0.07
N TYR A 252 -15.95 9.98 0.50
CA TYR A 252 -17.07 10.56 -0.20
C TYR A 252 -17.19 12.04 0.16
N SER A 253 -16.63 12.90 -0.66
CA SER A 253 -16.72 14.34 -0.49
C SER A 253 -16.46 15.04 -1.82
N LEU A 254 -17.34 15.94 -2.21
CA LEU A 254 -17.10 16.75 -3.41
C LEU A 254 -15.74 17.46 -3.32
N PRO A 255 -14.87 17.37 -4.30
CA PRO A 255 -15.07 16.80 -5.64
C PRO A 255 -14.49 15.36 -5.81
N LEU A 256 -14.23 14.61 -4.74
CA LEU A 256 -13.46 13.38 -4.77
C LEU A 256 -14.25 12.26 -4.11
N ASP A 257 -14.70 11.27 -4.90
CA ASP A 257 -15.33 10.05 -4.39
C ASP A 257 -14.52 8.83 -4.79
N PHE A 258 -14.16 8.01 -3.81
CA PHE A 258 -13.55 6.71 -4.08
C PHE A 258 -13.89 5.67 -3.00
N ASP A 259 -13.88 4.43 -3.42
CA ASP A 259 -14.04 3.24 -2.58
C ASP A 259 -13.07 2.17 -3.09
N ILE A 260 -12.13 1.77 -2.23
CA ILE A 260 -11.05 0.87 -2.60
C ILE A 260 -10.96 -0.25 -1.56
N TYR A 261 -10.98 -1.49 -2.03
CA TYR A 261 -10.67 -2.67 -1.25
C TYR A 261 -9.45 -3.37 -1.84
N ILE A 262 -8.46 -3.66 -1.00
CA ILE A 262 -7.25 -4.37 -1.37
C ILE A 262 -7.07 -5.55 -0.41
N LYS A 263 -6.76 -6.71 -0.96
CA LYS A 263 -6.35 -7.90 -0.20
C LYS A 263 -5.08 -8.48 -0.79
N VAL A 264 -4.05 -8.59 0.03
CA VAL A 264 -2.80 -9.25 -0.35
C VAL A 264 -2.58 -10.45 0.57
N GLN A 265 -2.36 -11.59 -0.02
CA GLN A 265 -1.99 -12.83 0.67
C GLN A 265 -0.56 -13.19 0.30
N ASN A 266 0.24 -13.50 1.30
CA ASN A 266 1.63 -13.90 1.16
C ASN A 266 1.82 -15.39 1.40
N GLN A 267 2.90 -15.91 0.87
CA GLN A 267 3.40 -17.26 1.13
C GLN A 267 4.91 -17.24 1.36
N LYS A 268 5.45 -18.27 1.99
CA LYS A 268 6.88 -18.48 2.11
C LYS A 268 7.35 -19.48 1.07
N VAL A 269 8.22 -19.05 0.16
CA VAL A 269 8.86 -19.92 -0.83
C VAL A 269 10.37 -19.89 -0.61
N LYS A 270 10.96 -21.04 -0.27
CA LYS A 270 12.39 -21.13 0.11
C LYS A 270 12.81 -20.14 1.21
N GLY A 271 11.91 -19.90 2.18
CA GLY A 271 12.15 -18.97 3.29
C GLY A 271 11.98 -17.48 2.96
N ILE A 272 11.57 -17.13 1.74
CA ILE A 272 11.32 -15.77 1.31
C ILE A 272 9.82 -15.50 1.36
N LEU A 273 9.41 -14.46 2.07
CA LEU A 273 8.04 -13.98 2.07
C LEU A 273 7.74 -13.28 0.74
N ILE A 274 6.69 -13.72 0.04
CA ILE A 274 6.37 -13.24 -1.30
C ILE A 274 4.86 -13.32 -1.54
N PRO A 275 4.24 -12.42 -2.32
CA PRO A 275 2.83 -12.48 -2.60
C PRO A 275 2.42 -13.74 -3.34
N GLU A 276 1.30 -14.33 -2.90
CA GLU A 276 0.61 -15.43 -3.55
C GLU A 276 -0.59 -14.96 -4.34
N THR A 277 -1.33 -13.98 -3.77
CA THR A 277 -2.43 -13.32 -4.47
C THR A 277 -2.45 -11.84 -4.13
N ILE A 278 -2.81 -11.01 -5.12
CA ILE A 278 -3.10 -9.60 -4.93
C ILE A 278 -4.46 -9.33 -5.58
N TYR A 279 -5.45 -9.02 -4.75
CA TYR A 279 -6.78 -8.63 -5.19
C TYR A 279 -7.03 -7.15 -4.93
N TYR A 280 -7.60 -6.48 -5.88
CA TYR A 280 -8.00 -5.09 -5.83
C TYR A 280 -9.42 -4.94 -6.39
N LYS A 281 -10.23 -4.15 -5.70
CA LYS A 281 -11.51 -3.65 -6.19
C LYS A 281 -11.57 -2.16 -5.90
N GLY A 282 -11.86 -1.35 -6.92
CA GLY A 282 -11.88 0.10 -6.74
C GLY A 282 -12.92 0.80 -7.58
N PHE A 283 -13.50 1.83 -6.97
CA PHE A 283 -14.34 2.82 -7.59
C PHE A 283 -13.71 4.19 -7.44
N PHE A 284 -13.69 4.99 -8.50
CA PHE A 284 -13.22 6.37 -8.52
C PHE A 284 -14.17 7.26 -9.30
N ASP A 285 -14.51 8.40 -8.72
CA ASP A 285 -15.21 9.51 -9.35
C ASP A 285 -14.45 10.81 -9.04
N LEU A 286 -13.55 11.18 -9.96
CA LEU A 286 -12.70 12.33 -9.84
C LEU A 286 -13.12 13.42 -10.81
N PRO A 287 -12.95 14.73 -10.48
CA PRO A 287 -13.25 15.84 -11.37
C PRO A 287 -12.47 15.71 -12.67
N PHE A 288 -13.15 15.95 -13.78
CA PHE A 288 -12.56 15.94 -15.13
C PHE A 288 -12.03 14.58 -15.59
N MET A 289 -12.24 13.52 -14.82
CA MET A 289 -11.85 12.16 -15.17
C MET A 289 -13.07 11.29 -15.42
N LYS A 290 -12.88 10.22 -16.17
CA LYS A 290 -13.92 9.24 -16.37
C LYS A 290 -14.10 8.43 -15.08
N LYS A 291 -15.37 8.27 -14.68
CA LYS A 291 -15.68 7.33 -13.58
C LYS A 291 -15.18 5.94 -13.90
N GLU A 292 -14.47 5.35 -12.95
CA GLU A 292 -13.88 4.04 -13.06
C GLU A 292 -14.40 3.13 -11.96
N GLU A 293 -14.81 1.92 -12.34
CA GLU A 293 -15.08 0.83 -11.42
C GLU A 293 -14.40 -0.40 -11.98
N LEU A 294 -13.43 -0.95 -11.25
CA LEU A 294 -12.66 -2.07 -11.73
C LEU A 294 -12.27 -3.03 -10.62
N GLU A 295 -12.05 -4.27 -11.00
CA GLU A 295 -11.46 -5.31 -10.19
C GLU A 295 -10.22 -5.86 -10.88
N PHE A 296 -9.23 -6.23 -10.09
CA PHE A 296 -7.98 -6.81 -10.55
C PHE A 296 -7.53 -7.94 -9.63
N LEU A 297 -7.04 -9.04 -10.20
CA LEU A 297 -6.44 -10.14 -9.47
C LEU A 297 -5.15 -10.58 -10.14
N LEU A 298 -4.09 -10.68 -9.34
CA LEU A 298 -2.87 -11.45 -9.65
C LEU A 298 -2.89 -12.74 -8.84
N TYR A 299 -2.59 -13.85 -9.47
CA TYR A 299 -2.67 -15.18 -8.85
C TYR A 299 -1.85 -16.22 -9.62
N ASP A 300 -1.77 -17.42 -9.06
CA ASP A 300 -1.15 -18.58 -9.68
C ASP A 300 0.34 -18.34 -9.99
N PHE A 301 1.04 -17.82 -8.97
CA PHE A 301 2.47 -17.54 -9.08
C PHE A 301 3.31 -18.82 -9.00
N ASP A 302 4.09 -19.09 -10.03
CA ASP A 302 5.19 -20.05 -10.07
C ASP A 302 6.52 -19.30 -10.05
N TYR A 303 7.13 -19.20 -8.86
CA TYR A 303 8.38 -18.46 -8.67
C TYR A 303 9.59 -19.30 -9.08
N LEU A 304 10.42 -18.77 -9.95
CA LEU A 304 11.59 -19.41 -10.52
C LEU A 304 12.87 -18.94 -9.77
N PHE A 305 13.26 -19.69 -8.72
CA PHE A 305 14.44 -19.37 -7.89
C PHE A 305 15.68 -20.12 -8.35
#